data_4c1076fa0abd5ac7ac779f9be2a143fa
#
_entry.id   4c1076fa0abd5ac7ac779f9be2a143fa
#
_cell.length_a   1.000
_cell.length_b   1.000
_cell.length_c   1.000
_cell.angle_alpha   90.00
_cell.angle_beta   90.00
_cell.angle_gamma   90.00
#
_symmetry.space_group_name_H-M   'P 1'
#
loop_
_entity.id
_entity.type
_entity.pdbx_description
1 polymer ?
#
loop_
_entity_poly.entity_id
_entity_poly.type
_entity_poly.pdbx_seq_one_letter_code
_entity_poly.pdbx_strand_id
1 'polypeptide(L)'
;MRWTIVSLAAASLLTAALHAADEPAISTAPVRLADGFECPVGRDGAKNYYVARGFRVNGHLGEDWNGEGGGDTDLGDAVTCTAHGLVVFAQDYKLGWGNVVIVRHAYWEGEKVNYIDSLYGHLNEILVRVGENVARRQKIGTIGNNHGQYSAHLHFELRKNIVVGMYRSSFPRDNSVYWVPSEFVKAHRTLAGESRVVSVPVTTFPMEPPPILPGPREDTPMTTFGRAKIYATPKTGLVTNDGTTPSTRASAIRPPGGGFKADRYDDLRPLPKK
;
A
#
# COMPACT_ATOMS: atom_id res chain seq x y z
N MET A 1 -42.34 -73.41 -36.29
CA MET A 1 -41.00 -72.81 -36.22
C MET A 1 -41.11 -71.28 -36.01
N ARG A 2 -40.90 -70.80 -34.79
CA ARG A 2 -40.98 -69.37 -34.42
C ARG A 2 -39.56 -68.92 -34.10
N TRP A 3 -39.06 -68.01 -34.86
CA TRP A 3 -37.75 -67.38 -34.63
C TRP A 3 -37.98 -66.13 -33.76
N THR A 4 -37.42 -66.12 -32.57
CA THR A 4 -37.37 -64.95 -31.68
C THR A 4 -36.08 -64.22 -31.97
N ILE A 5 -36.17 -62.97 -32.43
CA ILE A 5 -35.05 -62.02 -32.60
C ILE A 5 -34.79 -61.41 -31.25
N VAL A 6 -33.60 -61.64 -30.70
CA VAL A 6 -33.07 -60.94 -29.51
C VAL A 6 -32.34 -59.74 -29.99
N SER A 7 -32.89 -58.55 -29.72
CA SER A 7 -32.20 -57.29 -29.97
C SER A 7 -31.27 -56.98 -28.82
N LEU A 8 -29.99 -56.99 -29.08
CA LEU A 8 -28.98 -56.50 -28.14
C LEU A 8 -28.91 -54.97 -28.23
N ALA A 9 -29.39 -54.27 -27.21
CA ALA A 9 -29.18 -52.82 -27.06
C ALA A 9 -27.78 -52.58 -26.45
N ALA A 10 -26.85 -52.08 -27.24
CA ALA A 10 -25.54 -51.63 -26.75
C ALA A 10 -25.72 -50.25 -26.10
N ALA A 11 -25.66 -50.21 -24.79
CA ALA A 11 -25.58 -48.95 -24.02
C ALA A 11 -24.18 -48.41 -24.07
N SER A 12 -23.94 -47.38 -24.89
CA SER A 12 -22.70 -46.63 -24.91
C SER A 12 -22.65 -45.73 -23.67
N LEU A 13 -21.89 -46.13 -22.66
CA LEU A 13 -21.50 -45.29 -21.53
C LEU A 13 -20.48 -44.27 -22.01
N LEU A 14 -20.95 -43.05 -22.30
CA LEU A 14 -20.10 -41.88 -22.55
C LEU A 14 -19.60 -41.39 -21.21
N THR A 15 -18.40 -41.83 -20.80
CA THR A 15 -17.70 -41.26 -19.65
C THR A 15 -17.22 -39.88 -20.03
N ALA A 16 -17.98 -38.85 -19.62
CA ALA A 16 -17.50 -37.48 -19.62
C ALA A 16 -16.40 -37.35 -18.54
N ALA A 17 -15.14 -37.40 -18.97
CA ALA A 17 -14.01 -37.00 -18.14
C ALA A 17 -14.17 -35.49 -17.88
N LEU A 18 -14.69 -35.13 -16.70
CA LEU A 18 -14.58 -33.78 -16.20
C LEU A 18 -13.08 -33.49 -16.06
N HIS A 19 -12.54 -32.70 -16.97
CA HIS A 19 -11.28 -32.02 -16.74
C HIS A 19 -11.53 -31.03 -15.61
N ALA A 20 -11.16 -31.40 -14.39
CA ALA A 20 -10.95 -30.43 -13.34
C ALA A 20 -9.86 -29.48 -13.90
N ALA A 21 -10.24 -28.24 -14.22
CA ALA A 21 -9.26 -27.22 -14.53
C ALA A 21 -8.33 -27.17 -13.32
N ASP A 22 -7.06 -27.49 -13.55
CA ASP A 22 -5.99 -27.37 -12.53
C ASP A 22 -5.99 -25.90 -12.12
N GLU A 23 -6.60 -25.58 -10.97
CA GLU A 23 -6.47 -24.26 -10.37
C GLU A 23 -4.98 -23.97 -10.26
N PRO A 24 -4.47 -22.84 -10.78
CA PRO A 24 -3.05 -22.55 -10.74
C PRO A 24 -2.57 -22.64 -9.29
N ALA A 25 -1.67 -23.56 -9.04
CA ALA A 25 -1.13 -23.79 -7.70
C ALA A 25 -0.60 -22.45 -7.15
N ILE A 26 -1.15 -22.02 -6.01
CA ILE A 26 -0.69 -20.78 -5.35
C ILE A 26 0.78 -20.96 -5.02
N SER A 27 1.65 -20.22 -5.68
CA SER A 27 3.07 -20.25 -5.36
C SER A 27 3.29 -19.69 -3.96
N THR A 28 4.20 -20.31 -3.20
CA THR A 28 4.54 -19.90 -1.83
C THR A 28 6.02 -19.60 -1.71
N ALA A 29 6.38 -18.74 -0.74
CA ALA A 29 7.76 -18.45 -0.42
C ALA A 29 7.99 -18.48 1.09
N PRO A 30 9.21 -18.84 1.55
CA PRO A 30 9.55 -18.86 2.97
C PRO A 30 9.70 -17.43 3.49
N VAL A 31 9.05 -17.13 4.62
CA VAL A 31 9.11 -15.83 5.30
C VAL A 31 9.28 -16.06 6.80
N ARG A 32 10.15 -15.27 7.44
CA ARG A 32 10.25 -15.24 8.90
C ARG A 32 8.96 -14.67 9.50
N LEU A 33 8.42 -15.30 10.54
CA LEU A 33 7.29 -14.76 11.31
C LEU A 33 7.63 -13.36 11.84
N ALA A 34 6.66 -12.48 11.81
CA ALA A 34 6.77 -11.17 12.43
C ALA A 34 6.86 -11.32 13.96
N ASP A 35 7.88 -10.71 14.54
CA ASP A 35 8.11 -10.62 15.99
C ASP A 35 7.48 -9.35 16.60
N GLY A 36 6.76 -8.61 15.77
CA GLY A 36 6.04 -7.40 16.09
C GLY A 36 6.00 -6.45 14.90
N PHE A 37 5.23 -5.38 15.05
CA PHE A 37 5.04 -4.35 14.03
C PHE A 37 5.53 -2.99 14.54
N GLU A 38 6.10 -2.18 13.63
CA GLU A 38 6.62 -0.84 13.91
C GLU A 38 6.00 0.19 12.99
N CYS A 39 6.08 1.46 13.39
CA CYS A 39 5.75 2.55 12.50
C CYS A 39 6.72 2.59 11.33
N PRO A 40 6.23 2.82 10.10
CA PRO A 40 7.07 2.78 8.89
C PRO A 40 7.98 4.01 8.74
N VAL A 41 7.75 5.06 9.51
CA VAL A 41 8.52 6.31 9.49
C VAL A 41 9.01 6.68 10.89
N GLY A 42 10.04 7.50 10.96
CA GLY A 42 10.66 7.90 12.22
C GLY A 42 11.42 6.76 12.90
N ARG A 43 11.89 7.04 14.12
CA ARG A 43 12.49 6.05 15.03
C ARG A 43 11.69 6.00 16.32
N ASP A 44 11.80 4.92 17.06
CA ASP A 44 11.27 4.80 18.43
C ASP A 44 9.78 5.20 18.55
N GLY A 45 8.94 4.71 17.64
CA GLY A 45 7.51 4.97 17.66
C GLY A 45 7.10 6.20 16.86
N ALA A 46 7.64 6.38 15.65
CA ALA A 46 7.35 7.50 14.74
C ALA A 46 7.77 8.87 15.29
N LYS A 47 8.88 8.93 16.04
CA LYS A 47 9.42 10.20 16.53
C LYS A 47 9.58 11.20 15.38
N ASN A 48 9.13 12.44 15.57
CA ASN A 48 9.10 13.55 14.62
C ASN A 48 8.10 13.37 13.46
N TYR A 49 7.16 12.43 13.59
CA TYR A 49 6.08 12.21 12.63
C TYR A 49 4.72 12.19 13.31
N TYR A 50 3.70 12.50 12.53
CA TYR A 50 2.30 12.46 12.98
C TYR A 50 1.37 11.98 11.87
N VAL A 51 0.20 11.47 12.23
CA VAL A 51 -0.86 11.13 11.28
C VAL A 51 -1.57 12.41 10.87
N ALA A 52 -1.29 12.89 9.66
CA ALA A 52 -1.91 14.10 9.11
C ALA A 52 -3.34 13.82 8.64
N ARG A 53 -3.59 12.61 8.14
CA ARG A 53 -4.90 12.16 7.69
C ARG A 53 -5.12 10.71 8.10
N GLY A 54 -6.07 10.49 9.01
CA GLY A 54 -6.39 9.17 9.55
C GLY A 54 -7.24 8.30 8.63
N PHE A 55 -7.38 7.03 9.03
CA PHE A 55 -8.24 6.04 8.40
C PHE A 55 -9.71 6.49 8.40
N ARG A 56 -10.42 6.23 7.30
CA ARG A 56 -11.85 6.51 7.15
C ARG A 56 -12.52 5.48 6.27
N VAL A 57 -13.50 4.78 6.82
CA VAL A 57 -14.37 3.85 6.09
C VAL A 57 -14.98 4.54 4.86
N ASN A 58 -15.00 3.85 3.72
CA ASN A 58 -15.44 4.33 2.41
C ASN A 58 -14.73 5.60 1.89
N GLY A 59 -13.65 5.99 2.56
CA GLY A 59 -12.87 7.17 2.23
C GLY A 59 -11.39 6.86 2.11
N HIS A 60 -10.63 7.16 3.14
CA HIS A 60 -9.18 6.97 3.24
C HIS A 60 -8.88 5.65 3.95
N LEU A 61 -8.38 4.64 3.22
CA LEU A 61 -8.23 3.27 3.73
C LEU A 61 -6.87 2.99 4.38
N GLY A 62 -6.16 4.04 4.76
CA GLY A 62 -4.88 4.04 5.41
C GLY A 62 -4.68 5.29 6.26
N GLU A 63 -3.44 5.59 6.54
CA GLU A 63 -3.01 6.80 7.25
C GLU A 63 -1.95 7.51 6.42
N ASP A 64 -2.06 8.86 6.32
CA ASP A 64 -1.03 9.70 5.72
C ASP A 64 -0.15 10.25 6.84
N TRP A 65 1.13 9.91 6.79
CA TRP A 65 2.14 10.26 7.78
C TRP A 65 3.03 11.38 7.28
N ASN A 66 3.12 12.47 8.03
CA ASN A 66 3.95 13.63 7.72
C ASN A 66 4.98 13.88 8.81
N GLY A 67 6.12 14.41 8.40
CA GLY A 67 7.11 14.94 9.32
C GLY A 67 6.64 16.23 10.01
N GLU A 68 7.05 16.46 11.26
CA GLU A 68 6.68 17.64 12.04
C GLU A 68 7.18 18.98 11.43
N GLY A 69 8.15 18.93 10.49
CA GLY A 69 8.64 20.10 9.78
C GLY A 69 7.62 20.72 8.81
N GLY A 70 6.61 19.95 8.39
CA GLY A 70 5.56 20.36 7.46
C GLY A 70 6.05 20.56 6.01
N GLY A 71 5.11 20.80 5.11
CA GLY A 71 5.38 20.94 3.67
C GLY A 71 6.09 19.70 3.12
N ASP A 72 7.17 19.90 2.38
CA ASP A 72 7.98 18.84 1.75
C ASP A 72 9.29 18.56 2.54
N THR A 73 9.34 18.88 3.83
CA THR A 73 10.57 18.73 4.63
C THR A 73 10.95 17.28 4.88
N ASP A 74 10.03 16.35 4.73
CA ASP A 74 10.21 14.90 4.84
C ASP A 74 10.41 14.19 3.49
N LEU A 75 10.44 14.94 2.37
CA LEU A 75 10.74 14.38 1.06
C LEU A 75 12.10 13.69 1.04
N GLY A 76 12.12 12.39 0.72
CA GLY A 76 13.33 11.59 0.71
C GLY A 76 13.69 10.93 2.05
N ASP A 77 12.95 11.20 3.11
CA ASP A 77 13.12 10.52 4.39
C ASP A 77 12.87 9.01 4.28
N ALA A 78 13.52 8.26 5.17
CA ALA A 78 13.48 6.80 5.10
C ALA A 78 12.10 6.24 5.43
N VAL A 79 11.59 5.38 4.54
CA VAL A 79 10.46 4.50 4.80
C VAL A 79 10.99 3.10 5.11
N THR A 80 10.57 2.55 6.24
CA THR A 80 11.02 1.23 6.72
C THR A 80 9.88 0.22 6.74
N CYS A 81 10.23 -1.07 6.57
CA CYS A 81 9.27 -2.15 6.67
C CYS A 81 8.73 -2.28 8.09
N THR A 82 7.41 -2.34 8.24
CA THR A 82 6.73 -2.42 9.55
C THR A 82 7.04 -3.71 10.32
N ALA A 83 7.29 -4.83 9.61
CA ALA A 83 7.60 -6.15 10.20
C ALA A 83 8.43 -6.99 9.22
N HIS A 84 8.92 -8.18 9.65
CA HIS A 84 9.48 -9.17 8.73
C HIS A 84 8.44 -9.58 7.68
N GLY A 85 8.83 -9.70 6.42
CA GLY A 85 7.90 -10.05 5.36
C GLY A 85 8.55 -10.28 4.01
N LEU A 86 7.70 -10.53 3.01
CA LEU A 86 8.05 -10.74 1.61
C LEU A 86 7.48 -9.60 0.78
N VAL A 87 8.31 -8.99 -0.05
CA VAL A 87 7.84 -7.99 -1.02
C VAL A 87 7.02 -8.70 -2.11
N VAL A 88 5.74 -8.39 -2.20
CA VAL A 88 4.80 -8.96 -3.17
C VAL A 88 4.40 -7.99 -4.28
N PHE A 89 4.72 -6.70 -4.12
CA PHE A 89 4.54 -5.66 -5.14
C PHE A 89 5.57 -4.55 -4.94
N ALA A 90 6.20 -4.05 -6.03
CA ALA A 90 7.19 -2.98 -5.99
C ALA A 90 7.31 -2.33 -7.37
N GLN A 91 6.52 -1.28 -7.63
CA GLN A 91 6.57 -0.54 -8.90
C GLN A 91 5.85 0.81 -8.83
N ASP A 92 6.07 1.67 -9.84
CA ASP A 92 5.25 2.86 -10.07
C ASP A 92 3.88 2.43 -10.62
N TYR A 93 2.85 2.54 -9.78
CA TYR A 93 1.47 2.20 -10.16
C TYR A 93 0.76 3.38 -10.84
N LYS A 94 1.32 4.60 -10.78
CA LYS A 94 0.71 5.84 -11.33
C LYS A 94 -0.66 6.14 -10.69
N LEU A 95 -1.57 6.75 -11.43
CA LEU A 95 -2.98 6.97 -11.05
C LEU A 95 -3.20 7.53 -9.63
N GLY A 96 -2.38 8.46 -9.18
CA GLY A 96 -2.45 9.04 -7.85
C GLY A 96 -1.75 8.24 -6.75
N TRP A 97 -1.16 7.07 -7.08
CA TRP A 97 -0.40 6.24 -6.14
C TRP A 97 1.11 6.50 -6.19
N GLY A 98 1.64 6.78 -7.41
CA GLY A 98 3.08 6.85 -7.64
C GLY A 98 3.76 5.51 -7.38
N ASN A 99 4.98 5.57 -6.85
CA ASN A 99 5.73 4.40 -6.44
C ASN A 99 5.09 3.74 -5.23
N VAL A 100 4.87 2.42 -5.32
CA VAL A 100 4.21 1.61 -4.29
C VAL A 100 5.03 0.37 -3.99
N VAL A 101 5.14 0.04 -2.71
CA VAL A 101 5.62 -1.25 -2.22
C VAL A 101 4.50 -1.90 -1.41
N ILE A 102 4.26 -3.21 -1.62
CA ILE A 102 3.42 -4.02 -0.74
C ILE A 102 4.29 -5.16 -0.18
N VAL A 103 4.27 -5.30 1.14
CA VAL A 103 4.96 -6.37 1.85
C VAL A 103 3.94 -7.26 2.52
N ARG A 104 4.04 -8.56 2.31
CA ARG A 104 3.24 -9.59 2.96
C ARG A 104 3.93 -10.10 4.19
N HIS A 105 3.22 -10.06 5.31
CA HIS A 105 3.68 -10.51 6.60
C HIS A 105 2.92 -11.76 7.04
N ALA A 106 3.61 -12.64 7.77
CA ALA A 106 2.99 -13.71 8.53
C ALA A 106 3.24 -13.48 10.02
N TYR A 107 2.23 -13.61 10.86
CA TYR A 107 2.36 -13.46 12.31
C TYR A 107 1.50 -14.49 13.05
N TRP A 108 1.92 -14.83 14.27
CA TRP A 108 1.22 -15.82 15.09
C TRP A 108 0.28 -15.12 16.05
N GLU A 109 -1.01 -15.42 15.95
CA GLU A 109 -2.04 -14.91 16.85
C GLU A 109 -3.27 -15.83 16.82
N GLY A 110 -3.93 -16.02 17.96
CA GLY A 110 -5.09 -16.88 18.06
C GLY A 110 -4.79 -18.34 17.67
N GLU A 111 -3.61 -18.84 18.07
CA GLU A 111 -3.16 -20.23 17.83
C GLU A 111 -2.96 -20.60 16.35
N LYS A 112 -2.85 -19.63 15.49
CA LYS A 112 -2.65 -19.81 14.04
C LYS A 112 -1.72 -18.78 13.43
N VAL A 113 -1.23 -19.09 12.23
CA VAL A 113 -0.55 -18.12 11.38
C VAL A 113 -1.62 -17.27 10.68
N ASN A 114 -1.51 -15.96 10.83
CA ASN A 114 -2.31 -14.98 10.14
C ASN A 114 -1.44 -14.27 9.10
N TYR A 115 -2.07 -13.79 8.02
CA TYR A 115 -1.41 -13.01 6.98
C TYR A 115 -1.99 -11.61 6.93
N ILE A 116 -1.12 -10.64 6.61
CA ILE A 116 -1.48 -9.23 6.45
C ILE A 116 -0.56 -8.60 5.41
N ASP A 117 -1.09 -7.74 4.55
CA ASP A 117 -0.30 -6.95 3.63
C ASP A 117 -0.18 -5.51 4.14
N SER A 118 1.06 -5.00 4.21
CA SER A 118 1.33 -3.57 4.39
C SER A 118 1.60 -2.91 3.04
N LEU A 119 0.96 -1.77 2.79
CA LEU A 119 1.20 -0.96 1.58
C LEU A 119 1.82 0.37 1.96
N TYR A 120 2.84 0.75 1.19
CA TYR A 120 3.57 2.01 1.29
C TYR A 120 3.43 2.73 -0.05
N GLY A 121 2.68 3.83 -0.07
CA GLY A 121 2.37 4.62 -1.26
C GLY A 121 3.09 5.96 -1.32
N HIS A 122 3.04 6.58 -2.50
CA HIS A 122 3.62 7.89 -2.83
C HIS A 122 5.14 7.96 -2.67
N LEU A 123 5.83 6.81 -2.68
CA LEU A 123 7.28 6.76 -2.49
C LEU A 123 8.03 7.59 -3.56
N ASN A 124 9.14 8.20 -3.17
CA ASN A 124 10.08 8.82 -4.08
C ASN A 124 10.96 7.75 -4.75
N GLU A 125 11.50 6.85 -3.94
CA GLU A 125 12.33 5.74 -4.40
C GLU A 125 11.83 4.41 -3.85
N ILE A 126 11.90 3.36 -4.67
CA ILE A 126 11.72 1.97 -4.27
C ILE A 126 13.13 1.34 -4.15
N LEU A 127 13.45 0.77 -2.98
CA LEU A 127 14.77 0.21 -2.68
C LEU A 127 14.77 -1.32 -2.56
N VAL A 128 13.64 -1.95 -2.86
CA VAL A 128 13.43 -3.40 -2.77
C VAL A 128 12.74 -3.92 -4.04
N ARG A 129 12.76 -5.23 -4.26
CA ARG A 129 12.14 -5.87 -5.42
C ARG A 129 11.17 -6.97 -5.00
N VAL A 130 10.23 -7.28 -5.87
CA VAL A 130 9.29 -8.42 -5.68
C VAL A 130 10.09 -9.73 -5.47
N GLY A 131 9.65 -10.52 -4.49
CA GLY A 131 10.31 -11.76 -4.07
C GLY A 131 11.42 -11.57 -3.03
N GLU A 132 11.76 -10.34 -2.66
CA GLU A 132 12.75 -10.07 -1.62
C GLU A 132 12.16 -10.24 -0.22
N ASN A 133 12.86 -11.00 0.64
CA ASN A 133 12.55 -11.03 2.07
C ASN A 133 13.14 -9.78 2.73
N VAL A 134 12.31 -9.06 3.47
CA VAL A 134 12.70 -7.84 4.18
C VAL A 134 12.57 -8.02 5.68
N ALA A 135 13.48 -7.41 6.42
CA ALA A 135 13.43 -7.40 7.87
C ALA A 135 12.57 -6.26 8.39
N ARG A 136 12.01 -6.43 9.59
CA ARG A 136 11.41 -5.34 10.36
C ARG A 136 12.43 -4.19 10.47
N ARG A 137 12.00 -2.95 10.21
CA ARG A 137 12.84 -1.73 10.17
C ARG A 137 13.86 -1.65 9.02
N GLN A 138 13.89 -2.61 8.12
CA GLN A 138 14.69 -2.49 6.91
C GLN A 138 14.16 -1.32 6.07
N LYS A 139 15.04 -0.44 5.59
CA LYS A 139 14.67 0.62 4.66
C LYS A 139 14.22 -0.01 3.33
N ILE A 140 13.02 0.33 2.89
CA ILE A 140 12.39 -0.21 1.67
C ILE A 140 12.11 0.84 0.61
N GLY A 141 12.20 2.12 0.99
CA GLY A 141 11.98 3.25 0.10
C GLY A 141 12.24 4.57 0.81
N THR A 142 11.81 5.65 0.18
CA THR A 142 11.85 7.00 0.72
C THR A 142 10.51 7.69 0.53
N ILE A 143 10.16 8.61 1.44
CA ILE A 143 8.94 9.43 1.34
C ILE A 143 8.98 10.23 0.06
N GLY A 144 7.87 10.27 -0.65
CA GLY A 144 7.71 11.01 -1.88
C GLY A 144 6.46 11.87 -1.89
N ASN A 145 6.14 12.39 -3.08
CA ASN A 145 5.04 13.32 -3.31
C ASN A 145 4.21 12.95 -4.55
N ASN A 146 4.26 11.67 -4.95
CA ASN A 146 3.62 11.18 -6.17
C ASN A 146 3.99 12.04 -7.40
N HIS A 147 5.29 12.11 -7.71
CA HIS A 147 5.81 12.90 -8.84
C HIS A 147 5.40 14.39 -8.81
N GLY A 148 5.29 14.99 -7.62
CA GLY A 148 4.92 16.38 -7.42
C GLY A 148 3.41 16.66 -7.41
N GLN A 149 2.55 15.63 -7.37
CA GLN A 149 1.09 15.81 -7.31
C GLN A 149 0.59 16.16 -5.91
N TYR A 150 1.31 15.79 -4.87
CA TYR A 150 0.99 16.02 -3.47
C TYR A 150 2.14 16.73 -2.74
N SER A 151 1.89 17.27 -1.56
CA SER A 151 2.97 17.52 -0.61
C SER A 151 3.54 16.18 -0.14
N ALA A 152 4.83 16.15 0.20
CA ALA A 152 5.49 14.93 0.65
C ALA A 152 4.77 14.32 1.85
N HIS A 153 4.53 13.02 1.81
CA HIS A 153 3.99 12.21 2.91
C HIS A 153 4.09 10.72 2.56
N LEU A 154 4.01 9.88 3.57
CA LEU A 154 3.81 8.45 3.38
C LEU A 154 2.33 8.11 3.53
N HIS A 155 1.74 7.50 2.48
CA HIS A 155 0.47 6.78 2.61
C HIS A 155 0.72 5.34 3.04
N PHE A 156 0.17 4.93 4.20
CA PHE A 156 0.38 3.61 4.79
C PHE A 156 -0.93 2.89 5.05
N GLU A 157 -1.07 1.66 4.51
CA GLU A 157 -2.24 0.79 4.74
C GLU A 157 -1.82 -0.54 5.37
N LEU A 158 -2.71 -1.12 6.19
CA LEU A 158 -2.65 -2.51 6.63
C LEU A 158 -3.92 -3.25 6.23
N ARG A 159 -3.75 -4.34 5.46
CA ARG A 159 -4.84 -5.07 4.81
C ARG A 159 -4.96 -6.49 5.35
N LYS A 160 -6.12 -6.82 5.91
CA LYS A 160 -6.46 -8.16 6.41
C LYS A 160 -6.57 -9.17 5.27
N ASN A 161 -7.05 -8.71 4.11
CA ASN A 161 -7.22 -9.55 2.94
C ASN A 161 -6.04 -9.38 1.99
N ILE A 162 -5.24 -10.44 1.85
CA ILE A 162 -4.03 -10.48 1.03
C ILE A 162 -4.29 -10.63 -0.48
N VAL A 163 -5.55 -10.64 -0.92
CA VAL A 163 -5.93 -10.70 -2.34
C VAL A 163 -6.12 -9.30 -2.94
N VAL A 164 -6.24 -8.27 -2.11
CA VAL A 164 -6.59 -6.90 -2.54
C VAL A 164 -5.61 -6.33 -3.57
N GLY A 165 -4.30 -6.49 -3.36
CA GLY A 165 -3.29 -5.90 -4.24
C GLY A 165 -3.56 -4.42 -4.52
N MET A 166 -3.53 -4.03 -5.79
CA MET A 166 -3.89 -2.68 -6.23
C MET A 166 -5.36 -2.55 -6.68
N TYR A 167 -6.13 -3.62 -6.64
CA TYR A 167 -7.55 -3.69 -7.09
C TYR A 167 -8.56 -3.43 -5.97
N ARG A 168 -8.23 -2.54 -5.05
CA ARG A 168 -9.02 -2.27 -3.84
C ARG A 168 -10.49 -1.92 -4.10
N SER A 169 -10.85 -1.42 -5.29
CA SER A 169 -12.23 -1.09 -5.64
C SER A 169 -13.15 -2.30 -5.72
N SER A 170 -12.61 -3.50 -5.87
CA SER A 170 -13.35 -4.76 -5.92
C SER A 170 -13.63 -5.34 -4.53
N PHE A 171 -13.22 -4.67 -3.46
CA PHE A 171 -13.35 -5.14 -2.08
C PHE A 171 -14.09 -4.12 -1.21
N PRO A 172 -14.74 -4.56 -0.11
CA PRO A 172 -15.29 -3.66 0.89
C PRO A 172 -14.25 -2.65 1.38
N ARG A 173 -14.66 -1.40 1.51
CA ARG A 173 -13.78 -0.27 1.90
C ARG A 173 -13.98 0.08 3.37
N ASP A 174 -13.88 -0.92 4.23
CA ASP A 174 -14.17 -0.83 5.65
C ASP A 174 -13.24 -1.72 6.49
N ASN A 175 -13.54 -1.82 7.78
CA ASN A 175 -12.77 -2.60 8.74
C ASN A 175 -12.87 -4.11 8.54
N SER A 176 -13.67 -4.64 7.61
CA SER A 176 -13.65 -6.07 7.28
C SER A 176 -12.42 -6.44 6.47
N VAL A 177 -11.89 -5.51 5.68
CA VAL A 177 -10.74 -5.69 4.78
C VAL A 177 -9.48 -4.99 5.29
N TYR A 178 -9.63 -3.86 6.01
CA TYR A 178 -8.52 -3.01 6.43
C TYR A 178 -8.44 -2.88 7.95
N TRP A 179 -7.23 -2.65 8.45
CA TRP A 179 -6.99 -2.18 9.81
C TRP A 179 -6.81 -0.67 9.84
N VAL A 180 -7.09 -0.04 10.98
CA VAL A 180 -6.52 1.28 11.31
C VAL A 180 -5.05 1.05 11.60
N PRO A 181 -4.11 1.55 10.78
CA PRO A 181 -2.71 1.13 10.87
C PRO A 181 -2.05 1.40 12.22
N SER A 182 -2.20 2.61 12.76
CA SER A 182 -1.61 2.99 14.06
C SER A 182 -2.16 2.15 15.21
N GLU A 183 -3.47 1.85 15.22
CA GLU A 183 -4.08 0.98 16.24
C GLU A 183 -3.54 -0.44 16.17
N PHE A 184 -3.44 -1.00 14.97
CA PHE A 184 -2.88 -2.34 14.78
C PHE A 184 -1.43 -2.41 15.22
N VAL A 185 -0.59 -1.47 14.78
CA VAL A 185 0.82 -1.40 15.18
C VAL A 185 0.94 -1.28 16.70
N LYS A 186 0.13 -0.43 17.34
CA LYS A 186 0.10 -0.27 18.80
C LYS A 186 -0.20 -1.58 19.52
N ALA A 187 -1.20 -2.33 19.05
CA ALA A 187 -1.60 -3.60 19.64
C ALA A 187 -0.58 -4.73 19.42
N HIS A 188 0.19 -4.66 18.32
CA HIS A 188 1.08 -5.74 17.88
C HIS A 188 2.57 -5.36 17.91
N ARG A 189 2.98 -4.41 18.75
CA ARG A 189 4.39 -3.96 18.86
C ARG A 189 5.37 -5.09 19.17
N THR A 190 4.91 -6.07 19.95
CA THR A 190 5.67 -7.26 20.32
C THR A 190 4.76 -8.45 20.19
N LEU A 191 5.16 -9.42 19.41
CA LEU A 191 4.47 -10.70 19.24
C LEU A 191 5.37 -11.83 19.72
N ALA A 192 4.75 -12.93 20.09
CA ALA A 192 5.46 -14.19 20.35
C ALA A 192 5.96 -14.76 18.99
N GLY A 193 6.87 -14.04 18.36
CA GLY A 193 7.53 -14.41 17.12
C GLY A 193 8.82 -15.13 17.44
N GLU A 194 8.76 -16.46 17.51
CA GLU A 194 9.97 -17.26 17.43
C GLU A 194 10.60 -17.02 16.05
N SER A 195 11.90 -17.32 15.88
CA SER A 195 12.61 -17.24 14.60
C SER A 195 12.10 -18.25 13.55
N ARG A 196 10.80 -18.62 13.65
CA ARG A 196 10.16 -19.58 12.73
C ARG A 196 10.01 -18.99 11.34
N VAL A 197 10.25 -19.83 10.34
CA VAL A 197 9.99 -19.54 8.94
C VAL A 197 8.73 -20.31 8.55
N VAL A 198 7.82 -19.62 7.88
CA VAL A 198 6.56 -20.19 7.36
C VAL A 198 6.43 -19.90 5.88
N SER A 199 5.67 -20.72 5.16
CA SER A 199 5.36 -20.46 3.75
C SER A 199 4.21 -19.46 3.64
N VAL A 200 4.41 -18.38 2.89
CA VAL A 200 3.37 -17.39 2.59
C VAL A 200 2.95 -17.48 1.12
N PRO A 201 1.66 -17.30 0.79
CA PRO A 201 1.21 -17.22 -0.59
C PRO A 201 1.83 -16.00 -1.30
N VAL A 202 2.33 -16.18 -2.52
CA VAL A 202 3.00 -15.10 -3.28
C VAL A 202 2.06 -14.48 -4.31
N THR A 203 1.43 -15.32 -5.15
CA THR A 203 0.59 -14.90 -6.27
C THR A 203 -0.88 -14.90 -5.87
N THR A 204 -1.31 -13.90 -5.13
CA THR A 204 -2.71 -13.80 -4.70
C THR A 204 -3.47 -12.64 -5.34
N PHE A 205 -2.76 -11.74 -6.02
CA PHE A 205 -3.38 -10.57 -6.64
C PHE A 205 -4.06 -10.95 -7.96
N PRO A 206 -5.21 -10.34 -8.29
CA PRO A 206 -5.83 -10.52 -9.58
C PRO A 206 -4.87 -10.20 -10.71
N MET A 207 -4.86 -11.04 -11.75
CA MET A 207 -3.98 -10.90 -12.93
C MET A 207 -4.47 -9.83 -13.91
N GLU A 208 -5.63 -9.25 -13.68
CA GLU A 208 -6.17 -8.22 -14.60
C GLU A 208 -5.37 -6.92 -14.54
N PRO A 209 -5.06 -6.32 -15.68
CA PRO A 209 -4.49 -4.98 -15.69
C PRO A 209 -5.48 -4.01 -15.02
N PRO A 210 -4.99 -2.97 -14.33
CA PRO A 210 -5.87 -1.97 -13.74
C PRO A 210 -6.82 -1.44 -14.83
N PRO A 211 -8.11 -1.27 -14.51
CA PRO A 211 -9.02 -0.65 -15.46
C PRO A 211 -8.43 0.70 -15.85
N ILE A 212 -8.26 0.93 -17.15
CA ILE A 212 -7.92 2.24 -17.67
C ILE A 212 -9.12 3.12 -17.32
N LEU A 213 -9.00 3.85 -16.21
CA LEU A 213 -10.01 4.85 -15.90
C LEU A 213 -10.04 5.81 -17.07
N PRO A 214 -11.20 6.08 -17.66
CA PRO A 214 -11.30 7.13 -18.68
C PRO A 214 -10.69 8.39 -18.10
N GLY A 215 -9.78 9.01 -18.85
CA GLY A 215 -9.21 10.30 -18.45
C GLY A 215 -10.33 11.26 -18.06
N PRO A 216 -10.06 12.29 -17.24
CA PRO A 216 -11.08 13.24 -16.86
C PRO A 216 -11.78 13.71 -18.16
N ARG A 217 -13.10 13.56 -18.21
CA ARG A 217 -13.87 14.12 -19.33
C ARG A 217 -13.62 15.62 -19.29
N GLU A 218 -13.21 16.19 -20.41
CA GLU A 218 -12.90 17.63 -20.54
C GLU A 218 -14.07 18.53 -20.16
N ASP A 219 -15.26 17.99 -20.02
CA ASP A 219 -16.54 18.68 -19.82
C ASP A 219 -17.10 18.54 -18.39
N THR A 220 -16.38 17.91 -17.45
CA THR A 220 -16.85 17.90 -16.06
C THR A 220 -16.40 19.19 -15.39
N PRO A 221 -17.33 20.12 -14.99
CA PRO A 221 -16.94 21.29 -14.22
C PRO A 221 -16.24 20.85 -12.96
N MET A 222 -15.00 21.26 -12.79
CA MET A 222 -14.26 21.04 -11.54
C MET A 222 -15.00 21.75 -10.41
N THR A 223 -15.79 21.01 -9.64
CA THR A 223 -16.23 21.47 -8.34
C THR A 223 -15.00 21.66 -7.47
N THR A 224 -14.72 22.90 -7.17
CA THR A 224 -13.58 23.40 -6.40
C THR A 224 -13.55 22.77 -5.01
N PHE A 225 -12.82 21.67 -4.85
CA PHE A 225 -12.27 21.27 -3.57
C PHE A 225 -10.82 21.79 -3.51
N GLY A 226 -10.64 22.88 -2.76
CA GLY A 226 -9.35 23.43 -2.34
C GLY A 226 -8.34 23.68 -3.49
N ARG A 227 -8.01 24.93 -3.75
CA ARG A 227 -7.04 25.40 -4.74
C ARG A 227 -5.73 24.61 -4.71
N ALA A 228 -5.58 23.60 -5.55
CA ALA A 228 -4.28 23.13 -5.98
C ALA A 228 -3.80 24.09 -7.08
N LYS A 229 -2.69 24.77 -6.87
CA LYS A 229 -2.04 25.56 -7.92
C LYS A 229 -1.50 24.61 -8.98
N ILE A 230 -2.10 24.66 -10.17
CA ILE A 230 -1.57 24.01 -11.37
C ILE A 230 -0.33 24.80 -11.78
N TYR A 231 0.85 24.20 -11.65
CA TYR A 231 2.05 24.75 -12.27
C TYR A 231 2.01 24.42 -13.76
N ALA A 232 1.95 25.46 -14.59
CA ALA A 232 2.04 25.34 -16.04
C ALA A 232 3.40 24.76 -16.44
N THR A 233 3.37 23.76 -17.34
CA THR A 233 4.57 23.26 -18.01
C THR A 233 5.32 24.38 -18.74
N PRO A 234 6.66 24.44 -18.65
CA PRO A 234 7.42 25.43 -19.42
C PRO A 234 7.30 25.11 -20.92
N LYS A 235 6.78 26.05 -21.69
CA LYS A 235 6.93 26.02 -23.14
C LYS A 235 8.42 26.18 -23.45
N THR A 236 8.97 25.25 -24.20
CA THR A 236 10.28 25.37 -24.83
C THR A 236 10.30 26.62 -25.71
N GLY A 237 10.90 27.68 -25.19
CA GLY A 237 11.19 28.91 -25.92
C GLY A 237 12.70 29.02 -26.14
N LEU A 238 13.03 29.32 -27.38
CA LEU A 238 14.36 29.53 -27.94
C LEU A 238 15.24 30.46 -27.08
N VAL A 239 16.46 30.02 -26.83
CA VAL A 239 17.50 30.81 -26.14
C VAL A 239 17.96 31.94 -27.02
N THR A 240 17.78 33.19 -26.58
CA THR A 240 18.59 34.33 -27.03
C THR A 240 19.39 34.85 -25.87
N ASN A 241 20.71 34.88 -26.08
CA ASN A 241 21.70 35.46 -25.13
C ASN A 241 21.41 36.95 -24.94
N ASP A 242 21.07 37.34 -23.72
CA ASP A 242 21.34 38.70 -23.25
C ASP A 242 21.45 38.69 -21.72
N GLY A 243 22.61 39.10 -21.25
CA GLY A 243 22.96 39.10 -19.84
C GLY A 243 22.39 40.30 -19.11
N THR A 244 21.37 40.06 -18.25
CA THR A 244 21.12 40.94 -17.09
C THR A 244 20.23 40.20 -16.08
N THR A 245 20.73 40.00 -14.88
CA THR A 245 20.01 39.53 -13.70
C THR A 245 19.23 40.67 -13.05
N PRO A 246 17.97 40.47 -12.67
CA PRO A 246 17.38 41.23 -11.57
C PRO A 246 17.12 40.32 -10.37
N SER A 247 17.70 40.73 -9.26
CA SER A 247 17.38 40.34 -7.91
C SER A 247 15.92 40.64 -7.58
N THR A 248 15.13 39.64 -7.20
CA THR A 248 13.84 39.87 -6.53
C THR A 248 13.71 39.00 -5.30
N ARG A 249 13.71 39.70 -4.19
CA ARG A 249 13.41 39.25 -2.83
C ARG A 249 12.01 38.65 -2.76
N ALA A 250 11.88 37.35 -2.49
CA ALA A 250 10.60 36.70 -2.25
C ALA A 250 10.15 36.95 -0.81
N SER A 251 9.04 37.66 -0.67
CA SER A 251 8.33 37.82 0.61
C SER A 251 7.55 36.56 0.94
N ALA A 252 7.77 35.99 2.12
CA ALA A 252 7.05 34.86 2.65
C ALA A 252 5.59 35.26 2.97
N ILE A 253 4.63 34.63 2.31
CA ILE A 253 3.20 34.73 2.66
C ILE A 253 2.87 33.55 3.56
N ARG A 254 2.53 33.82 4.80
CA ARG A 254 2.01 32.89 5.80
C ARG A 254 0.59 32.45 5.40
N PRO A 255 0.23 31.15 5.41
CA PRO A 255 -1.15 30.74 5.23
C PRO A 255 -1.96 30.95 6.52
N PRO A 256 -3.28 31.20 6.40
CA PRO A 256 -4.14 31.40 7.56
C PRO A 256 -4.33 30.10 8.33
N GLY A 257 -4.19 30.17 9.65
CA GLY A 257 -4.32 29.07 10.56
C GLY A 257 -5.74 28.52 10.63
N GLY A 258 -5.90 27.27 10.25
CA GLY A 258 -7.02 26.41 10.60
C GLY A 258 -6.46 25.28 11.46
N GLY A 259 -6.65 25.39 12.79
CA GLY A 259 -6.12 24.40 13.73
C GLY A 259 -6.85 23.08 13.62
N PHE A 260 -6.23 22.09 12.97
CA PHE A 260 -6.53 20.70 13.21
C PHE A 260 -5.66 20.23 14.36
N LYS A 261 -6.28 19.74 15.45
CA LYS A 261 -5.57 19.03 16.50
C LYS A 261 -5.07 17.72 15.87
N ALA A 262 -3.75 17.65 15.61
CA ALA A 262 -3.09 16.40 15.26
C ALA A 262 -3.04 15.52 16.51
N ASP A 263 -3.60 14.33 16.44
CA ASP A 263 -3.40 13.31 17.45
C ASP A 263 -1.94 12.88 17.38
N ARG A 264 -1.16 13.23 18.39
CA ARG A 264 0.25 12.87 18.46
C ARG A 264 0.40 11.38 18.75
N TYR A 265 1.33 10.75 18.07
CA TYR A 265 1.68 9.34 18.22
C TYR A 265 2.37 9.02 19.58
N ASP A 266 2.50 9.99 20.50
CA ASP A 266 3.12 9.84 21.82
C ASP A 266 2.47 8.77 22.72
N ASP A 267 1.23 8.34 22.42
CA ASP A 267 0.51 7.27 23.13
C ASP A 267 0.99 5.84 22.83
N LEU A 268 1.97 5.66 21.93
CA LEU A 268 2.49 4.34 21.58
C LEU A 268 3.66 3.87 22.47
N ARG A 269 3.86 4.50 23.62
CA ARG A 269 4.82 3.98 24.61
C ARG A 269 4.35 2.61 25.13
N PRO A 270 5.26 1.66 25.35
CA PRO A 270 4.88 0.37 25.90
C PRO A 270 4.24 0.58 27.29
N LEU A 271 3.11 -0.11 27.52
CA LEU A 271 2.50 -0.16 28.84
C LEU A 271 3.50 -0.72 29.85
N PRO A 272 3.60 -0.18 31.07
CA PRO A 272 4.45 -0.72 32.11
C PRO A 272 4.05 -2.18 32.39
N LYS A 273 5.04 -3.06 32.44
CA LYS A 273 4.83 -4.45 32.83
C LYS A 273 4.25 -4.48 34.26
N LYS A 274 3.10 -5.11 34.41
CA LYS A 274 2.59 -5.52 35.73
C LYS A 274 3.33 -6.76 36.20
#